data_f49036913951fa14c81c2bb6891ab286
#
_entry.id   f49036913951fa14c81c2bb6891ab286
#
_cell.length_a   1.000
_cell.length_b   1.000
_cell.length_c   1.000
_cell.angle_alpha   90.00
_cell.angle_beta   90.00
_cell.angle_gamma   90.00
#
_symmetry.space_group_name_H-M   'P 1'
#
loop_
_entity.id
_entity.type
_entity.pdbx_description
1 polymer ?
#
loop_
_entity_poly.entity_id
_entity_poly.type
_entity_poly.pdbx_seq_one_letter_code
_entity_poly.pdbx_strand_id
1 'polypeptide(L)'
;MFMRVDRLITELPPPKQQDCNAAAALQELLGGKYGEMSTLGNYMFQSFNFRSKDKLKPFYHLVASITAEELGHVELVSNGVAMLNNGPDNDGDEADGGDISNAPHELMKDVRLAAAFYANAGGATPTNSNGISWNNDFITTTGNVVTDLLHNFHLECGARLHKLRVYETLTDPTGREVCGYLLVRGSVHAHAYALALKQITGVDIERMLPTPNINLDKIPECQKYLQEGSHRRLYTFSPGDYKAMSGIWGNGEMALPGDPPGELEVVEGMPEGGKIHQLTGVPSAFTPDYAPEEMFEIAEKLYKKSR
;
A
#
# COMPACT_ATOMS: atom_id res chain seq x y z
N MET A 1 -7.27 3.29 14.82
CA MET A 1 -6.29 3.53 13.76
C MET A 1 -6.50 4.93 13.23
N PHE A 2 -5.44 5.71 13.14
CA PHE A 2 -5.50 7.07 12.62
C PHE A 2 -4.81 7.08 11.26
N MET A 3 -5.46 7.65 10.24
CA MET A 3 -4.88 7.92 8.92
C MET A 3 -4.83 9.42 8.68
N ARG A 4 -3.80 9.87 7.99
CA ARG A 4 -3.81 11.20 7.39
C ARG A 4 -4.63 11.13 6.09
N VAL A 5 -5.42 12.17 5.85
CA VAL A 5 -6.25 12.29 4.65
C VAL A 5 -5.69 13.32 3.66
N ASP A 6 -4.58 13.94 4.03
CA ASP A 6 -3.97 15.07 3.31
C ASP A 6 -2.67 14.71 2.60
N ARG A 7 -2.10 13.54 2.87
CA ARG A 7 -0.82 13.08 2.31
C ARG A 7 -0.75 11.57 2.13
N LEU A 8 -0.07 11.13 1.09
CA LEU A 8 0.35 9.74 0.91
C LEU A 8 1.53 9.41 1.84
N ILE A 9 1.73 8.13 2.09
CA ILE A 9 2.85 7.63 2.93
C ILE A 9 4.23 7.96 2.33
N THR A 10 4.32 8.11 1.03
CA THR A 10 5.49 8.62 0.29
C THR A 10 5.04 9.42 -0.92
N GLU A 11 5.94 10.25 -1.45
CA GLU A 11 5.68 11.03 -2.66
C GLU A 11 5.79 10.14 -3.90
N LEU A 12 4.81 10.25 -4.80
CA LEU A 12 4.83 9.59 -6.09
C LEU A 12 5.20 10.60 -7.18
N PRO A 13 6.17 10.28 -8.06
CA PRO A 13 6.40 11.09 -9.24
C PRO A 13 5.18 10.99 -10.18
N PRO A 14 4.86 12.06 -10.94
CA PRO A 14 3.78 12.00 -11.92
C PRO A 14 4.13 10.99 -13.03
N PRO A 15 3.14 10.30 -13.61
CA PRO A 15 3.37 9.42 -14.74
C PRO A 15 3.80 10.23 -15.96
N LYS A 16 4.59 9.62 -16.84
CA LYS A 16 5.03 10.29 -18.09
C LYS A 16 3.88 10.47 -19.07
N GLN A 17 2.98 9.53 -19.06
CA GLN A 17 1.79 9.49 -19.91
C GLN A 17 0.76 8.55 -19.28
N GLN A 18 -0.43 8.54 -19.79
CA GLN A 18 -1.43 7.52 -19.47
C GLN A 18 -0.88 6.13 -19.84
N ASP A 19 -0.84 5.21 -18.88
CA ASP A 19 -0.37 3.83 -19.06
C ASP A 19 -1.28 2.83 -18.34
N CYS A 20 -2.28 2.38 -19.05
CA CYS A 20 -3.27 1.45 -18.53
C CYS A 20 -2.72 0.05 -18.27
N ASN A 21 -1.66 -0.35 -18.98
CA ASN A 21 -1.01 -1.65 -18.74
C ASN A 21 -0.20 -1.62 -17.45
N ALA A 22 0.49 -0.51 -17.18
CA ALA A 22 1.17 -0.28 -15.91
C ALA A 22 0.14 -0.22 -14.75
N ALA A 23 -0.98 0.48 -14.94
CA ALA A 23 -2.07 0.52 -13.96
C ALA A 23 -2.61 -0.87 -13.65
N ALA A 24 -2.86 -1.70 -14.69
CA ALA A 24 -3.31 -3.09 -14.51
C ALA A 24 -2.28 -3.95 -13.77
N ALA A 25 -0.99 -3.80 -14.09
CA ALA A 25 0.07 -4.51 -13.38
C ALA A 25 0.13 -4.09 -11.91
N LEU A 26 0.00 -2.79 -11.64
CA LEU A 26 0.00 -2.26 -10.28
C LEU A 26 -1.25 -2.69 -9.49
N GLN A 27 -2.40 -2.84 -10.18
CA GLN A 27 -3.65 -3.35 -9.60
C GLN A 27 -3.46 -4.73 -8.96
N GLU A 28 -2.52 -5.56 -9.47
CA GLU A 28 -2.17 -6.84 -8.84
C GLU A 28 -1.64 -6.66 -7.42
N LEU A 29 -0.89 -5.58 -7.16
CA LEU A 29 -0.40 -5.28 -5.81
C LEU A 29 -1.51 -4.81 -4.87
N LEU A 30 -2.66 -4.40 -5.38
CA LEU A 30 -3.81 -4.04 -4.54
C LEU A 30 -4.62 -5.28 -4.15
N GLY A 31 -5.25 -5.92 -5.12
CA GLY A 31 -6.24 -6.98 -4.89
C GLY A 31 -5.79 -8.38 -5.27
N GLY A 32 -4.53 -8.59 -5.66
CA GLY A 32 -3.96 -9.91 -5.84
C GLY A 32 -3.83 -10.67 -4.52
N LYS A 33 -3.58 -11.98 -4.61
CA LYS A 33 -3.48 -12.85 -3.42
C LYS A 33 -2.44 -12.36 -2.39
N TYR A 34 -1.33 -11.82 -2.86
CA TYR A 34 -0.24 -11.25 -2.05
C TYR A 34 -0.21 -9.72 -2.11
N GLY A 35 -1.32 -9.09 -2.51
CA GLY A 35 -1.47 -7.64 -2.56
C GLY A 35 -1.75 -7.03 -1.19
N GLU A 36 -1.72 -5.69 -1.14
CA GLU A 36 -1.83 -4.90 0.09
C GLU A 36 -3.20 -5.08 0.79
N MET A 37 -4.26 -5.41 0.05
CA MET A 37 -5.54 -5.79 0.66
C MET A 37 -5.44 -7.09 1.47
N SER A 38 -4.58 -8.03 1.04
CA SER A 38 -4.38 -9.29 1.75
C SER A 38 -3.52 -9.11 3.00
N THR A 39 -2.43 -8.33 2.92
CA THR A 39 -1.60 -8.01 4.10
C THR A 39 -2.40 -7.23 5.13
N LEU A 40 -3.07 -6.15 4.70
CA LEU A 40 -3.97 -5.37 5.55
C LEU A 40 -5.05 -6.25 6.20
N GLY A 41 -5.77 -7.04 5.42
CA GLY A 41 -6.87 -7.87 5.91
C GLY A 41 -6.42 -8.90 6.95
N ASN A 42 -5.30 -9.59 6.69
CA ASN A 42 -4.74 -10.56 7.63
C ASN A 42 -4.37 -9.89 8.96
N TYR A 43 -3.55 -8.85 8.93
CA TYR A 43 -3.03 -8.21 10.16
C TYR A 43 -4.13 -7.48 10.91
N MET A 44 -5.09 -6.87 10.21
CA MET A 44 -6.24 -6.20 10.82
C MET A 44 -7.09 -7.18 11.63
N PHE A 45 -7.53 -8.29 11.02
CA PHE A 45 -8.37 -9.25 11.72
C PHE A 45 -7.60 -10.02 12.80
N GLN A 46 -6.31 -10.29 12.61
CA GLN A 46 -5.46 -10.84 13.67
C GLN A 46 -5.34 -9.86 14.84
N SER A 47 -5.18 -8.56 14.59
CA SER A 47 -5.12 -7.56 15.66
C SER A 47 -6.43 -7.42 16.42
N PHE A 48 -7.58 -7.46 15.72
CA PHE A 48 -8.89 -7.40 16.34
C PHE A 48 -9.19 -8.64 17.21
N ASN A 49 -8.81 -9.81 16.72
CA ASN A 49 -9.02 -11.10 17.37
C ASN A 49 -7.86 -11.52 18.29
N PHE A 50 -6.87 -10.65 18.49
CA PHE A 50 -5.66 -10.96 19.25
C PHE A 50 -6.01 -11.38 20.69
N ARG A 51 -5.44 -12.50 21.13
CA ARG A 51 -5.67 -13.03 22.47
C ARG A 51 -4.67 -12.48 23.48
N SER A 52 -5.15 -12.15 24.68
CA SER A 52 -4.31 -11.68 25.80
C SER A 52 -3.50 -10.42 25.45
N LYS A 53 -4.15 -9.40 24.89
CA LYS A 53 -3.53 -8.15 24.44
C LYS A 53 -2.59 -7.52 25.47
N ASP A 54 -2.97 -7.53 26.75
CA ASP A 54 -2.16 -6.96 27.83
C ASP A 54 -0.90 -7.78 28.12
N LYS A 55 -1.02 -9.12 28.15
CA LYS A 55 0.11 -10.02 28.45
C LYS A 55 1.10 -10.13 27.30
N LEU A 56 0.61 -10.02 26.06
CA LEU A 56 1.38 -10.12 24.83
C LEU A 56 1.46 -8.76 24.12
N LYS A 57 1.45 -7.68 24.90
CA LYS A 57 1.40 -6.30 24.41
C LYS A 57 2.40 -6.00 23.30
N PRO A 58 3.70 -6.38 23.36
CA PRO A 58 4.65 -6.12 22.28
C PRO A 58 4.22 -6.70 20.93
N PHE A 59 3.74 -7.94 20.94
CA PHE A 59 3.30 -8.64 19.72
C PHE A 59 1.99 -8.08 19.17
N TYR A 60 1.05 -7.74 20.06
CA TYR A 60 -0.18 -7.10 19.67
C TYR A 60 0.07 -5.73 19.03
N HIS A 61 0.93 -4.91 19.64
CA HIS A 61 1.28 -3.60 19.11
C HIS A 61 2.00 -3.70 17.77
N LEU A 62 2.89 -4.69 17.61
CA LEU A 62 3.55 -4.96 16.34
C LEU A 62 2.53 -5.20 15.22
N VAL A 63 1.65 -6.18 15.41
CA VAL A 63 0.65 -6.52 14.38
C VAL A 63 -0.29 -5.34 14.11
N ALA A 64 -0.76 -4.65 15.15
CA ALA A 64 -1.67 -3.52 15.00
C ALA A 64 -1.00 -2.29 14.33
N SER A 65 0.28 -2.04 14.60
CA SER A 65 1.02 -0.94 13.97
C SER A 65 1.31 -1.23 12.50
N ILE A 66 1.75 -2.44 12.18
CA ILE A 66 1.91 -2.85 10.78
C ILE A 66 0.57 -2.79 10.04
N THR A 67 -0.55 -3.20 10.67
CA THR A 67 -1.89 -3.03 10.08
C THR A 67 -2.16 -1.57 9.67
N ALA A 68 -1.83 -0.62 10.54
CA ALA A 68 -2.06 0.80 10.23
C ALA A 68 -1.17 1.28 9.08
N GLU A 69 0.06 0.79 8.97
CA GLU A 69 0.95 1.08 7.84
C GLU A 69 0.42 0.47 6.54
N GLU A 70 -0.07 -0.78 6.56
CA GLU A 70 -0.65 -1.45 5.39
C GLU A 70 -1.85 -0.70 4.80
N LEU A 71 -2.61 0.01 5.62
CA LEU A 71 -3.68 0.87 5.13
C LEU A 71 -3.12 2.01 4.25
N GLY A 72 -1.99 2.59 4.65
CA GLY A 72 -1.26 3.56 3.83
C GLY A 72 -0.69 2.95 2.55
N HIS A 73 -0.32 1.68 2.57
CA HIS A 73 0.12 0.96 1.36
C HIS A 73 -1.04 0.73 0.38
N VAL A 74 -2.22 0.37 0.87
CA VAL A 74 -3.45 0.26 0.05
C VAL A 74 -3.76 1.60 -0.62
N GLU A 75 -3.69 2.70 0.14
CA GLU A 75 -3.88 4.05 -0.37
C GLU A 75 -2.85 4.40 -1.45
N LEU A 76 -1.56 4.12 -1.19
CA LEU A 76 -0.46 4.39 -2.10
C LEU A 76 -0.64 3.67 -3.44
N VAL A 77 -0.93 2.35 -3.41
CA VAL A 77 -1.18 1.57 -4.64
C VAL A 77 -2.39 2.10 -5.38
N SER A 78 -3.47 2.42 -4.66
CA SER A 78 -4.69 2.95 -5.25
C SER A 78 -4.46 4.28 -5.97
N ASN A 79 -3.69 5.19 -5.38
CA ASN A 79 -3.30 6.45 -6.02
C ASN A 79 -2.41 6.20 -7.24
N GLY A 80 -1.43 5.31 -7.15
CA GLY A 80 -0.58 4.95 -8.28
C GLY A 80 -1.37 4.39 -9.48
N VAL A 81 -2.35 3.52 -9.22
CA VAL A 81 -3.25 3.00 -10.26
C VAL A 81 -4.05 4.12 -10.91
N ALA A 82 -4.65 4.99 -10.10
CA ALA A 82 -5.44 6.10 -10.61
C ALA A 82 -4.60 7.10 -11.42
N MET A 83 -3.40 7.44 -10.94
CA MET A 83 -2.46 8.30 -11.66
C MET A 83 -2.08 7.72 -13.03
N LEU A 84 -1.73 6.43 -13.09
CA LEU A 84 -1.36 5.76 -14.34
C LEU A 84 -2.54 5.70 -15.34
N ASN A 85 -3.75 5.52 -14.85
CA ASN A 85 -4.95 5.52 -15.68
C ASN A 85 -5.32 6.92 -16.21
N ASN A 86 -5.00 7.98 -15.47
CA ASN A 86 -5.36 9.35 -15.84
C ASN A 86 -4.22 10.10 -16.56
N GLY A 87 -2.97 9.66 -16.40
CA GLY A 87 -1.81 10.34 -16.96
C GLY A 87 -1.30 11.48 -16.08
N PRO A 88 -0.37 12.32 -16.59
CA PRO A 88 0.21 13.41 -15.81
C PRO A 88 -0.84 14.47 -15.46
N ASP A 89 -0.74 15.01 -14.24
CA ASP A 89 -1.54 16.16 -13.83
C ASP A 89 -1.22 17.35 -14.75
N ASN A 90 -2.22 17.84 -15.43
CA ASN A 90 -2.16 19.12 -16.11
C ASN A 90 -2.47 20.20 -15.07
N ASP A 91 -1.44 20.71 -14.39
CA ASP A 91 -1.59 21.79 -13.40
C ASP A 91 -2.24 23.02 -14.07
N GLY A 92 -3.56 23.15 -13.95
CA GLY A 92 -4.29 24.39 -14.10
C GLY A 92 -4.72 24.83 -15.49
N ASP A 93 -4.36 24.17 -16.55
CA ASP A 93 -5.09 24.32 -17.80
C ASP A 93 -6.39 23.55 -17.67
N GLU A 94 -7.51 24.24 -17.93
CA GLU A 94 -8.83 23.64 -18.02
C GLU A 94 -8.65 22.29 -18.71
N ALA A 95 -8.99 21.21 -18.01
CA ALA A 95 -9.01 19.90 -18.62
C ALA A 95 -9.84 20.08 -19.87
N ASP A 96 -9.15 20.22 -21.02
CA ASP A 96 -9.80 20.33 -22.30
C ASP A 96 -10.58 19.04 -22.39
N GLY A 97 -11.89 19.18 -22.10
CA GLY A 97 -12.77 18.04 -21.90
C GLY A 97 -12.63 17.20 -23.15
N GLY A 98 -11.73 16.19 -23.07
CA GLY A 98 -11.11 15.55 -24.21
C GLY A 98 -12.18 15.24 -25.24
N ASP A 99 -11.92 15.54 -26.50
CA ASP A 99 -12.88 15.42 -27.54
C ASP A 99 -13.56 14.06 -27.48
N ILE A 100 -14.76 14.03 -26.91
CA ILE A 100 -15.57 12.80 -26.75
C ILE A 100 -15.88 12.16 -28.10
N SER A 101 -15.65 12.89 -29.21
CA SER A 101 -15.75 12.33 -30.55
C SER A 101 -14.66 11.30 -30.86
N ASN A 102 -13.57 11.31 -30.12
CA ASN A 102 -12.45 10.35 -30.24
C ASN A 102 -12.56 9.14 -29.29
N ALA A 103 -13.71 8.89 -28.68
CA ALA A 103 -13.93 7.61 -28.00
C ALA A 103 -13.83 6.45 -29.03
N PRO A 104 -13.27 5.32 -28.67
CA PRO A 104 -12.85 4.94 -27.32
C PRO A 104 -11.44 5.46 -27.03
N HIS A 105 -11.26 6.01 -25.83
CA HIS A 105 -9.95 6.33 -25.33
C HIS A 105 -9.02 5.11 -25.37
N GLU A 106 -7.71 5.36 -25.33
CA GLU A 106 -6.72 4.29 -25.24
C GLU A 106 -7.02 3.30 -24.10
N LEU A 107 -7.57 3.81 -22.98
CA LEU A 107 -8.09 3.01 -21.86
C LEU A 107 -9.07 1.91 -22.30
N MET A 108 -9.93 2.17 -23.25
CA MET A 108 -10.99 1.24 -23.64
C MET A 108 -10.52 0.21 -24.66
N LYS A 109 -9.30 0.32 -25.14
CA LYS A 109 -8.68 -0.69 -26.01
C LYS A 109 -8.23 -1.92 -25.24
N ASP A 110 -7.97 -1.80 -23.93
CA ASP A 110 -7.66 -2.94 -23.07
C ASP A 110 -8.90 -3.35 -22.27
N VAL A 111 -9.51 -4.47 -22.68
CA VAL A 111 -10.74 -5.01 -22.05
C VAL A 111 -10.60 -5.26 -20.55
N ARG A 112 -9.38 -5.53 -20.08
CA ARG A 112 -9.12 -5.78 -18.63
C ARG A 112 -9.34 -4.52 -17.79
N LEU A 113 -9.13 -3.37 -18.36
CA LEU A 113 -9.22 -2.07 -17.68
C LEU A 113 -10.58 -1.39 -17.89
N ALA A 114 -11.30 -1.77 -18.94
CA ALA A 114 -12.63 -1.23 -19.21
C ALA A 114 -13.57 -1.37 -18.01
N ALA A 115 -13.50 -2.50 -17.29
CA ALA A 115 -14.31 -2.73 -16.09
C ALA A 115 -14.03 -1.72 -14.96
N ALA A 116 -12.76 -1.42 -14.69
CA ALA A 116 -12.37 -0.42 -13.69
C ALA A 116 -12.78 0.99 -14.11
N PHE A 117 -12.64 1.31 -15.40
CA PHE A 117 -13.06 2.59 -15.94
C PHE A 117 -14.59 2.79 -15.87
N TYR A 118 -15.38 1.80 -16.25
CA TYR A 118 -16.84 1.87 -16.15
C TYR A 118 -17.34 1.93 -14.71
N ALA A 119 -16.64 1.28 -13.78
CA ALA A 119 -17.06 1.24 -12.40
C ALA A 119 -16.70 2.51 -11.62
N ASN A 120 -15.55 3.13 -11.90
CA ASN A 120 -15.01 4.22 -11.07
C ASN A 120 -14.10 5.21 -11.82
N ALA A 121 -14.36 5.43 -13.10
CA ALA A 121 -13.66 6.45 -13.90
C ALA A 121 -12.12 6.28 -13.93
N GLY A 122 -11.63 5.04 -13.96
CA GLY A 122 -10.20 4.74 -14.01
C GLY A 122 -9.49 4.75 -12.66
N GLY A 123 -10.21 4.90 -11.57
CA GLY A 123 -9.65 4.70 -10.22
C GLY A 123 -9.36 3.23 -9.91
N ALA A 124 -8.70 2.97 -8.79
CA ALA A 124 -8.44 1.63 -8.32
C ALA A 124 -9.70 0.96 -7.74
N THR A 125 -9.79 -0.34 -7.90
CA THR A 125 -10.79 -1.21 -7.26
C THR A 125 -10.10 -2.34 -6.50
N PRO A 126 -10.74 -2.96 -5.52
CA PRO A 126 -10.15 -4.11 -4.82
C PRO A 126 -10.16 -5.37 -5.69
N THR A 127 -9.44 -5.32 -6.82
CA THR A 127 -9.30 -6.42 -7.79
C THR A 127 -7.84 -6.70 -8.07
N ASN A 128 -7.56 -7.87 -8.64
CA ASN A 128 -6.23 -8.18 -9.20
C ASN A 128 -6.07 -7.60 -10.62
N SER A 129 -4.93 -7.87 -11.25
CA SER A 129 -4.59 -7.42 -12.62
C SER A 129 -5.55 -7.88 -13.71
N ASN A 130 -6.33 -8.92 -13.46
CA ASN A 130 -7.33 -9.45 -14.39
C ASN A 130 -8.75 -8.95 -14.08
N GLY A 131 -8.93 -8.02 -13.14
CA GLY A 131 -10.23 -7.53 -12.71
C GLY A 131 -11.03 -8.49 -11.82
N ILE A 132 -10.38 -9.58 -11.33
CA ILE A 132 -11.03 -10.50 -10.39
C ILE A 132 -11.04 -9.87 -9.01
N SER A 133 -12.21 -9.78 -8.41
CA SER A 133 -12.38 -9.20 -7.07
C SER A 133 -11.52 -9.89 -6.02
N TRP A 134 -10.91 -9.08 -5.15
CA TRP A 134 -10.23 -9.58 -3.97
C TRP A 134 -11.17 -10.44 -3.11
N ASN A 135 -10.62 -11.53 -2.59
CA ASN A 135 -11.41 -12.51 -1.83
C ASN A 135 -10.98 -12.53 -0.36
N ASN A 136 -11.94 -12.44 0.54
CA ASN A 136 -11.72 -12.56 1.98
C ASN A 136 -11.21 -13.95 2.41
N ASP A 137 -11.29 -14.98 1.55
CA ASP A 137 -10.67 -16.28 1.79
C ASP A 137 -9.13 -16.22 1.86
N PHE A 138 -8.54 -15.09 1.48
CA PHE A 138 -7.10 -14.84 1.66
C PHE A 138 -6.73 -14.48 3.10
N ILE A 139 -7.71 -14.25 3.99
CA ILE A 139 -7.48 -13.89 5.39
C ILE A 139 -7.30 -15.15 6.24
N THR A 140 -6.21 -15.18 6.99
CA THR A 140 -5.92 -16.18 8.03
C THR A 140 -5.84 -15.49 9.38
N THR A 141 -6.71 -15.86 10.31
CA THR A 141 -6.68 -15.41 11.70
C THR A 141 -7.04 -16.59 12.60
N THR A 142 -6.07 -17.11 13.32
CA THR A 142 -6.22 -18.34 14.12
C THR A 142 -6.42 -18.06 15.61
N GLY A 143 -6.05 -16.85 16.06
CA GLY A 143 -6.00 -16.49 17.47
C GLY A 143 -4.83 -17.13 18.23
N ASN A 144 -3.93 -17.81 17.52
CA ASN A 144 -2.65 -18.29 18.05
C ASN A 144 -1.53 -17.39 17.54
N VAL A 145 -0.86 -16.69 18.45
CA VAL A 145 0.14 -15.68 18.10
C VAL A 145 1.29 -16.24 17.25
N VAL A 146 1.77 -17.44 17.55
CA VAL A 146 2.89 -18.05 16.81
C VAL A 146 2.45 -18.41 15.40
N THR A 147 1.29 -19.03 15.26
CA THR A 147 0.74 -19.41 13.95
C THR A 147 0.46 -18.17 13.10
N ASP A 148 -0.14 -17.13 13.68
CA ASP A 148 -0.47 -15.90 12.98
C ASP A 148 0.82 -15.15 12.56
N LEU A 149 1.83 -15.03 13.43
CA LEU A 149 3.12 -14.42 13.09
C LEU A 149 3.88 -15.22 12.01
N LEU A 150 3.81 -16.54 12.04
CA LEU A 150 4.43 -17.39 11.01
C LEU A 150 3.75 -17.22 9.65
N HIS A 151 2.42 -17.13 9.65
CA HIS A 151 1.66 -16.81 8.45
C HIS A 151 2.05 -15.43 7.90
N ASN A 152 2.14 -14.41 8.76
CA ASN A 152 2.48 -13.04 8.35
C ASN A 152 3.90 -12.98 7.75
N PHE A 153 4.87 -13.64 8.37
CA PHE A 153 6.22 -13.75 7.82
C PHE A 153 6.21 -14.38 6.41
N HIS A 154 5.49 -15.49 6.23
CA HIS A 154 5.36 -16.14 4.93
C HIS A 154 4.66 -15.24 3.91
N LEU A 155 3.60 -14.55 4.31
CA LEU A 155 2.83 -13.64 3.46
C LEU A 155 3.72 -12.47 2.97
N GLU A 156 4.51 -11.86 3.84
CA GLU A 156 5.46 -10.80 3.46
C GLU A 156 6.54 -11.30 2.49
N CYS A 157 7.09 -12.50 2.74
CA CYS A 157 8.06 -13.09 1.81
C CYS A 157 7.45 -13.29 0.41
N GLY A 158 6.21 -13.78 0.34
CA GLY A 158 5.47 -13.93 -0.91
C GLY A 158 5.15 -12.60 -1.57
N ALA A 159 4.70 -11.62 -0.79
CA ALA A 159 4.37 -10.27 -1.24
C ALA A 159 5.59 -9.53 -1.84
N ARG A 160 6.76 -9.69 -1.24
CA ARG A 160 8.00 -9.11 -1.77
C ARG A 160 8.38 -9.69 -3.14
N LEU A 161 8.28 -11.02 -3.33
CA LEU A 161 8.49 -11.63 -4.64
C LEU A 161 7.45 -11.16 -5.67
N HIS A 162 6.22 -11.00 -5.25
CA HIS A 162 5.13 -10.49 -6.08
C HIS A 162 5.40 -9.05 -6.53
N LYS A 163 5.76 -8.16 -5.59
CA LYS A 163 6.15 -6.77 -5.85
C LYS A 163 7.33 -6.68 -6.83
N LEU A 164 8.35 -7.53 -6.66
CA LEU A 164 9.50 -7.57 -7.58
C LEU A 164 9.08 -7.95 -9.01
N ARG A 165 8.22 -8.96 -9.18
CA ARG A 165 7.72 -9.36 -10.51
C ARG A 165 6.91 -8.28 -11.18
N VAL A 166 6.07 -7.57 -10.42
CA VAL A 166 5.33 -6.41 -10.95
C VAL A 166 6.32 -5.30 -11.33
N TYR A 167 7.27 -4.98 -10.46
CA TYR A 167 8.32 -3.99 -10.73
C TYR A 167 9.07 -4.25 -12.04
N GLU A 168 9.43 -5.51 -12.31
CA GLU A 168 10.13 -5.91 -13.54
C GLU A 168 9.32 -5.70 -14.83
N THR A 169 8.00 -5.60 -14.72
CA THR A 169 7.12 -5.30 -15.86
C THR A 169 6.88 -3.82 -16.09
N LEU A 170 7.25 -2.96 -15.14
CA LEU A 170 6.96 -1.54 -15.15
C LEU A 170 8.14 -0.72 -15.71
N THR A 171 7.82 0.27 -16.54
CA THR A 171 8.77 1.26 -17.05
C THR A 171 8.41 2.69 -16.61
N ASP A 172 7.17 2.92 -16.21
CA ASP A 172 6.71 4.23 -15.74
C ASP A 172 7.22 4.52 -14.33
N PRO A 173 7.70 5.76 -14.06
CA PRO A 173 8.29 6.12 -12.77
C PRO A 173 7.31 6.02 -11.60
N THR A 174 6.03 6.31 -11.79
CA THR A 174 5.01 6.23 -10.74
C THR A 174 4.86 4.81 -10.23
N GLY A 175 4.65 3.85 -11.12
CA GLY A 175 4.48 2.45 -10.75
C GLY A 175 5.75 1.85 -10.16
N ARG A 176 6.93 2.21 -10.69
CA ARG A 176 8.22 1.77 -10.16
C ARG A 176 8.48 2.32 -8.76
N GLU A 177 8.12 3.59 -8.52
CA GLU A 177 8.24 4.21 -7.20
C GLU A 177 7.37 3.52 -6.15
N VAL A 178 6.11 3.22 -6.48
CA VAL A 178 5.23 2.43 -5.60
C VAL A 178 5.89 1.11 -5.23
N CYS A 179 6.39 0.36 -6.22
CA CYS A 179 7.06 -0.92 -5.97
C CYS A 179 8.32 -0.76 -5.12
N GLY A 180 9.15 0.26 -5.40
CA GLY A 180 10.39 0.53 -4.67
C GLY A 180 10.13 0.78 -3.18
N TYR A 181 9.18 1.65 -2.86
CA TYR A 181 8.77 1.91 -1.49
C TYR A 181 8.27 0.63 -0.81
N LEU A 182 7.33 -0.07 -1.44
CA LEU A 182 6.73 -1.28 -0.87
C LEU A 182 7.72 -2.44 -0.71
N LEU A 183 8.75 -2.54 -1.56
CA LEU A 183 9.83 -3.54 -1.40
C LEU A 183 10.66 -3.26 -0.15
N VAL A 184 10.97 -2.00 0.13
CA VAL A 184 11.70 -1.62 1.35
C VAL A 184 10.84 -1.89 2.58
N ARG A 185 9.58 -1.43 2.60
CA ARG A 185 8.71 -1.60 3.77
C ARG A 185 8.33 -3.06 4.03
N GLY A 186 8.03 -3.83 2.99
CA GLY A 186 7.79 -5.28 3.12
C GLY A 186 9.01 -6.04 3.69
N SER A 187 10.24 -5.55 3.45
CA SER A 187 11.43 -6.10 4.11
C SER A 187 11.41 -5.84 5.61
N VAL A 188 11.02 -4.63 6.03
CA VAL A 188 10.88 -4.27 7.46
C VAL A 188 9.82 -5.16 8.13
N HIS A 189 8.67 -5.32 7.51
CA HIS A 189 7.59 -6.13 8.06
C HIS A 189 7.98 -7.61 8.20
N ALA A 190 8.58 -8.20 7.16
CA ALA A 190 9.07 -9.57 7.21
C ALA A 190 10.10 -9.77 8.33
N HIS A 191 11.07 -8.87 8.44
CA HIS A 191 12.09 -8.92 9.49
C HIS A 191 11.49 -8.75 10.89
N ALA A 192 10.56 -7.82 11.06
CA ALA A 192 9.88 -7.59 12.34
C ALA A 192 9.09 -8.82 12.80
N TYR A 193 8.40 -9.51 11.89
CA TYR A 193 7.72 -10.76 12.20
C TYR A 193 8.70 -11.90 12.53
N ALA A 194 9.86 -11.97 11.86
CA ALA A 194 10.90 -12.93 12.17
C ALA A 194 11.51 -12.70 13.57
N LEU A 195 11.78 -11.43 13.93
CA LEU A 195 12.25 -11.06 15.27
C LEU A 195 11.22 -11.40 16.35
N ALA A 196 9.93 -11.14 16.08
CA ALA A 196 8.85 -11.51 16.99
C ALA A 196 8.77 -13.03 17.20
N LEU A 197 8.88 -13.81 16.13
CA LEU A 197 8.94 -15.28 16.21
C LEU A 197 10.16 -15.75 16.99
N LYS A 198 11.33 -15.17 16.75
CA LYS A 198 12.56 -15.47 17.50
C LYS A 198 12.40 -15.18 18.98
N GLN A 199 11.77 -14.07 19.33
CA GLN A 199 11.55 -13.71 20.73
C GLN A 199 10.61 -14.67 21.46
N ILE A 200 9.51 -15.10 20.81
CA ILE A 200 8.49 -15.93 21.45
C ILE A 200 8.83 -17.42 21.43
N THR A 201 9.60 -17.88 20.42
CA THR A 201 9.90 -19.31 20.23
C THR A 201 11.37 -19.68 20.47
N GLY A 202 12.27 -18.71 20.46
CA GLY A 202 13.73 -18.93 20.47
C GLY A 202 14.29 -19.33 19.09
N VAL A 203 13.45 -19.45 18.05
CA VAL A 203 13.85 -19.95 16.72
C VAL A 203 14.10 -18.78 15.77
N ASP A 204 15.31 -18.73 15.20
CA ASP A 204 15.69 -17.77 14.17
C ASP A 204 15.26 -18.29 12.79
N ILE A 205 14.07 -17.88 12.36
CA ILE A 205 13.45 -18.38 11.14
C ILE A 205 14.18 -17.91 9.87
N GLU A 206 14.80 -16.74 9.89
CA GLU A 206 15.55 -16.21 8.75
C GLU A 206 16.84 -16.98 8.49
N ARG A 207 17.45 -17.52 9.56
CA ARG A 207 18.61 -18.41 9.45
C ARG A 207 18.24 -19.85 9.11
N MET A 208 17.03 -20.28 9.50
CA MET A 208 16.56 -21.64 9.26
C MET A 208 16.05 -21.87 7.84
N LEU A 209 15.38 -20.89 7.26
CA LEU A 209 14.69 -21.02 5.99
C LEU A 209 15.38 -20.19 4.90
N PRO A 210 15.52 -20.73 3.67
CA PRO A 210 15.99 -19.97 2.54
C PRO A 210 14.90 -18.98 2.09
N THR A 211 14.84 -17.83 2.76
CA THR A 211 13.90 -16.76 2.36
C THR A 211 14.42 -16.05 1.12
N PRO A 212 13.54 -15.48 0.28
CA PRO A 212 13.95 -14.74 -0.90
C PRO A 212 14.84 -13.55 -0.53
N ASN A 213 16.10 -13.60 -0.94
CA ASN A 213 17.02 -12.48 -0.80
C ASN A 213 16.87 -11.56 -2.00
N ILE A 214 16.09 -10.49 -1.85
CA ILE A 214 15.96 -9.43 -2.84
C ILE A 214 17.01 -8.38 -2.53
N ASN A 215 17.97 -8.22 -3.45
CA ASN A 215 18.98 -7.18 -3.30
C ASN A 215 18.40 -5.82 -3.68
N LEU A 216 17.95 -5.06 -2.67
CA LEU A 216 17.34 -3.74 -2.84
C LEU A 216 18.33 -2.70 -3.38
N ASP A 217 19.64 -2.89 -3.22
CA ASP A 217 20.68 -2.00 -3.77
C ASP A 217 20.67 -1.96 -5.30
N LYS A 218 20.16 -2.99 -5.95
CA LYS A 218 20.03 -3.05 -7.40
C LYS A 218 18.76 -2.40 -7.94
N ILE A 219 17.88 -1.92 -7.07
CA ILE A 219 16.62 -1.31 -7.43
C ILE A 219 16.74 0.21 -7.21
N PRO A 220 16.84 1.02 -8.28
CA PRO A 220 17.06 2.45 -8.16
C PRO A 220 16.07 3.17 -7.24
N GLU A 221 14.80 2.82 -7.32
CA GLU A 221 13.73 3.45 -6.54
C GLU A 221 13.79 3.11 -5.04
N CYS A 222 14.52 2.04 -4.66
CA CYS A 222 14.76 1.73 -3.25
C CYS A 222 15.85 2.62 -2.63
N GLN A 223 16.79 3.16 -3.45
CA GLN A 223 18.00 3.81 -2.95
C GLN A 223 17.72 4.98 -2.00
N LYS A 224 16.77 5.85 -2.33
CA LYS A 224 16.44 7.00 -1.48
C LYS A 224 15.96 6.53 -0.09
N TYR A 225 15.14 5.51 -0.02
CA TYR A 225 14.61 4.98 1.24
C TYR A 225 15.68 4.28 2.08
N LEU A 226 16.64 3.62 1.42
CA LEU A 226 17.79 3.03 2.10
C LEU A 226 18.71 4.12 2.67
N GLN A 227 18.99 5.18 1.91
CA GLN A 227 19.79 6.31 2.34
C GLN A 227 19.15 7.10 3.49
N GLU A 228 17.83 7.26 3.48
CA GLU A 228 17.06 7.87 4.56
C GLU A 228 16.93 6.95 5.80
N GLY A 229 17.34 5.70 5.72
CA GLY A 229 17.23 4.73 6.81
C GLY A 229 15.82 4.21 7.03
N SER A 230 14.90 4.32 6.04
CA SER A 230 13.52 3.85 6.17
C SER A 230 13.42 2.35 6.44
N HIS A 231 14.39 1.55 5.97
CA HIS A 231 14.51 0.12 6.22
C HIS A 231 14.87 -0.23 7.68
N ARG A 232 15.29 0.75 8.48
CA ARG A 232 15.66 0.58 9.91
C ARG A 232 14.57 1.05 10.86
N ARG A 233 13.48 1.60 10.34
CA ARG A 233 12.39 2.20 11.12
C ARG A 233 11.15 1.34 11.10
N LEU A 234 10.66 1.01 12.29
CA LEU A 234 9.35 0.41 12.50
C LEU A 234 8.41 1.49 13.02
N TYR A 235 7.30 1.72 12.34
CA TYR A 235 6.35 2.76 12.72
C TYR A 235 5.37 2.29 13.78
N THR A 236 5.01 3.17 14.71
CA THR A 236 3.93 2.96 15.68
C THR A 236 2.92 4.11 15.60
N PHE A 237 1.65 3.77 15.72
CA PHE A 237 0.53 4.72 15.60
C PHE A 237 -0.20 4.94 16.93
N SER A 238 0.35 4.41 18.03
CA SER A 238 -0.18 4.59 19.38
C SER A 238 0.79 5.43 20.21
N PRO A 239 0.42 6.66 20.58
CA PRO A 239 1.27 7.52 21.39
C PRO A 239 1.69 6.84 22.70
N GLY A 240 2.98 6.91 23.01
CA GLY A 240 3.54 6.38 24.24
C GLY A 240 3.67 4.84 24.33
N ASP A 241 3.10 4.09 23.41
CA ASP A 241 3.13 2.62 23.44
C ASP A 241 4.23 1.98 22.59
N TYR A 242 4.97 2.78 21.83
CA TYR A 242 6.06 2.30 20.98
C TYR A 242 7.15 1.55 21.76
N LYS A 243 7.35 1.87 23.03
CA LYS A 243 8.32 1.19 23.91
C LYS A 243 8.08 -0.32 24.01
N ALA A 244 6.83 -0.76 23.88
CA ALA A 244 6.52 -2.18 23.90
C ALA A 244 7.12 -2.92 22.70
N MET A 245 7.15 -2.33 21.51
CA MET A 245 7.71 -2.93 20.29
C MET A 245 9.22 -2.82 20.22
N SER A 246 9.84 -1.88 20.92
CA SER A 246 11.29 -1.70 20.94
C SER A 246 12.01 -2.96 21.46
N GLY A 247 11.39 -3.74 22.33
CA GLY A 247 11.92 -5.01 22.79
C GLY A 247 11.98 -6.10 21.71
N ILE A 248 11.19 -5.96 20.64
CA ILE A 248 11.25 -6.85 19.47
C ILE A 248 12.21 -6.26 18.45
N TRP A 249 11.94 -5.08 17.94
CA TRP A 249 12.65 -4.45 16.82
C TRP A 249 14.08 -4.08 17.18
N GLY A 250 14.31 -3.46 18.33
CA GLY A 250 15.63 -3.01 18.78
C GLY A 250 16.63 -4.14 19.10
N ASN A 251 16.19 -5.39 19.16
CA ASN A 251 17.06 -6.55 19.33
C ASN A 251 17.61 -7.10 17.99
N GLY A 252 17.24 -6.53 16.86
CA GLY A 252 17.78 -6.89 15.56
C GLY A 252 19.18 -6.32 15.36
N GLU A 253 20.09 -7.13 14.81
CA GLU A 253 21.45 -6.70 14.49
C GLU A 253 21.55 -5.99 13.14
N MET A 254 20.68 -6.36 12.20
CA MET A 254 20.62 -5.87 10.82
C MET A 254 19.17 -5.77 10.36
N ALA A 255 18.87 -4.72 9.62
CA ALA A 255 17.54 -4.54 9.01
C ALA A 255 17.37 -5.36 7.72
N LEU A 256 18.45 -5.59 7.00
CA LEU A 256 18.47 -6.37 5.75
C LEU A 256 19.72 -7.26 5.73
N PRO A 257 19.67 -8.42 5.04
CA PRO A 257 20.85 -9.25 4.83
C PRO A 257 21.96 -8.46 4.13
N GLY A 258 23.13 -8.37 4.75
CA GLY A 258 24.29 -7.62 4.23
C GLY A 258 24.30 -6.13 4.57
N ASP A 259 23.30 -5.63 5.26
CA ASP A 259 23.28 -4.25 5.74
C ASP A 259 24.36 -4.05 6.83
N PRO A 260 25.09 -2.92 6.83
CA PRO A 260 26.03 -2.63 7.90
C PRO A 260 25.29 -2.53 9.25
N PRO A 261 25.92 -2.89 10.35
CA PRO A 261 25.35 -2.72 11.68
C PRO A 261 24.87 -1.28 11.89
N GLY A 262 23.66 -1.12 12.38
CA GLY A 262 23.06 0.18 12.66
C GLY A 262 21.91 0.06 13.59
N GLU A 263 21.51 1.19 14.17
CA GLU A 263 20.41 1.24 15.11
C GLU A 263 19.08 0.96 14.41
N LEU A 264 18.28 0.08 15.01
CA LEU A 264 16.89 -0.16 14.61
C LEU A 264 15.99 0.66 15.52
N GLU A 265 15.18 1.53 14.92
CA GLU A 265 14.35 2.48 15.63
C GLU A 265 12.87 2.12 15.55
N VAL A 266 12.13 2.33 16.64
CA VAL A 266 10.66 2.43 16.63
C VAL A 266 10.30 3.90 16.62
N VAL A 267 9.62 4.35 15.58
CA VAL A 267 9.28 5.75 15.34
C VAL A 267 7.78 5.96 15.48
N GLU A 268 7.38 7.02 16.21
CA GLU A 268 5.98 7.39 16.36
C GLU A 268 5.46 8.10 15.11
N GLY A 269 4.33 7.62 14.60
CA GLY A 269 3.64 8.18 13.44
C GLY A 269 4.17 7.70 12.09
N MET A 270 3.60 8.27 11.04
CA MET A 270 3.97 7.99 9.65
C MET A 270 5.14 8.89 9.21
N PRO A 271 5.87 8.51 8.15
CA PRO A 271 6.81 9.41 7.50
C PRO A 271 6.10 10.69 7.04
N GLU A 272 6.87 11.75 6.72
CA GLU A 272 6.30 13.02 6.26
C GLU A 272 5.40 12.83 5.04
N GLY A 273 5.80 11.92 4.15
CA GLY A 273 4.99 11.52 3.00
C GLY A 273 4.98 12.54 1.87
N GLY A 274 4.10 12.32 0.91
CA GLY A 274 3.97 13.12 -0.29
C GLY A 274 2.58 13.65 -0.55
N LYS A 275 2.48 14.56 -1.52
CA LYS A 275 1.22 15.16 -1.98
C LYS A 275 0.29 14.09 -2.56
N ILE A 276 -1.00 14.23 -2.31
CA ILE A 276 -2.04 13.49 -3.04
C ILE A 276 -2.28 14.21 -4.36
N HIS A 277 -2.17 13.48 -5.47
CA HIS A 277 -2.42 14.04 -6.79
C HIS A 277 -3.90 14.26 -7.03
N GLN A 278 -4.22 15.33 -7.75
CA GLN A 278 -5.59 15.60 -8.20
C GLN A 278 -5.89 14.78 -9.46
N LEU A 279 -7.02 14.09 -9.48
CA LEU A 279 -7.44 13.30 -10.63
C LEU A 279 -8.37 14.14 -11.49
N THR A 280 -7.80 14.98 -12.34
CA THR A 280 -8.55 15.93 -13.17
C THR A 280 -8.75 15.46 -14.62
N GLY A 281 -8.09 14.38 -15.03
CA GLY A 281 -8.03 13.94 -16.42
C GLY A 281 -9.24 13.20 -16.98
N VAL A 282 -10.31 13.00 -16.19
CA VAL A 282 -11.49 12.29 -16.69
C VAL A 282 -12.34 13.25 -17.54
N PRO A 283 -12.64 12.91 -18.82
CA PRO A 283 -13.49 13.74 -19.65
C PRO A 283 -14.84 14.03 -18.98
N SER A 284 -15.29 15.27 -18.99
CA SER A 284 -16.55 15.73 -18.37
C SER A 284 -17.79 14.95 -18.82
N ALA A 285 -17.73 14.33 -20.01
CA ALA A 285 -18.79 13.45 -20.52
C ALA A 285 -18.98 12.19 -19.66
N PHE A 286 -17.95 11.73 -18.94
CA PHE A 286 -17.99 10.54 -18.08
C PHE A 286 -18.22 10.87 -16.61
N THR A 287 -17.87 12.08 -16.22
CA THR A 287 -18.05 12.53 -14.83
C THR A 287 -18.72 13.90 -14.90
N PRO A 288 -20.04 14.00 -14.66
CA PRO A 288 -20.68 15.29 -14.60
C PRO A 288 -19.99 16.16 -13.56
N ASP A 289 -19.41 17.25 -14.00
CA ASP A 289 -18.80 18.23 -13.12
C ASP A 289 -19.91 19.13 -12.57
N TYR A 290 -20.32 18.85 -11.33
CA TYR A 290 -21.25 19.72 -10.64
C TYR A 290 -20.45 20.78 -9.87
N ALA A 291 -20.64 22.04 -10.21
CA ALA A 291 -20.13 23.10 -9.38
C ALA A 291 -20.67 22.96 -7.94
N PRO A 292 -19.86 23.24 -6.90
CA PRO A 292 -20.33 23.13 -5.51
C PRO A 292 -21.62 23.89 -5.25
N GLU A 293 -21.81 25.03 -5.88
CA GLU A 293 -23.01 25.87 -5.80
C GLU A 293 -24.25 25.13 -6.31
N GLU A 294 -24.16 24.42 -7.43
CA GLU A 294 -25.25 23.61 -7.97
C GLU A 294 -25.64 22.47 -7.06
N MET A 295 -24.65 21.83 -6.43
CA MET A 295 -24.89 20.76 -5.45
C MET A 295 -25.65 21.28 -4.22
N PHE A 296 -25.30 22.46 -3.73
CA PHE A 296 -26.02 23.11 -2.63
C PHE A 296 -27.44 23.49 -3.01
N GLU A 297 -27.66 24.02 -4.22
CA GLU A 297 -29.01 24.32 -4.72
C GLU A 297 -29.90 23.06 -4.86
N ILE A 298 -29.33 21.96 -5.35
CA ILE A 298 -30.02 20.68 -5.47
C ILE A 298 -30.40 20.17 -4.08
N ALA A 299 -29.47 20.20 -3.13
CA ALA A 299 -29.71 19.79 -1.76
C ALA A 299 -30.81 20.62 -1.11
N GLU A 300 -30.81 21.94 -1.29
CA GLU A 300 -31.83 22.83 -0.76
C GLU A 300 -33.21 22.56 -1.39
N LYS A 301 -33.28 22.35 -2.71
CA LYS A 301 -34.52 21.98 -3.42
C LYS A 301 -35.08 20.65 -2.88
N LEU A 302 -34.23 19.66 -2.69
CA LEU A 302 -34.66 18.36 -2.15
C LEU A 302 -35.16 18.48 -0.70
N TYR A 303 -34.47 19.23 0.13
CA TYR A 303 -34.86 19.49 1.50
C TYR A 303 -36.22 20.20 1.60
N LYS A 304 -36.45 21.22 0.77
CA LYS A 304 -37.75 21.92 0.71
C LYS A 304 -38.91 21.03 0.25
N LYS A 305 -38.63 20.04 -0.62
CA LYS A 305 -39.66 19.09 -1.09
C LYS A 305 -39.96 17.98 -0.07
N SER A 306 -39.07 17.73 0.87
CA SER A 306 -39.24 16.69 1.90
C SER A 306 -40.02 17.17 3.14
N ARG A 307 -40.33 18.47 3.19
CA ARG A 307 -41.19 19.11 4.21
C ARG A 307 -42.59 19.39 3.66
#